data_454f085562c000dacc3542a59d153972
#
_entry.id   454f085562c000dacc3542a59d153972
#
_cell.length_a   1.000
_cell.length_b   1.000
_cell.length_c   1.000
_cell.angle_alpha   90.00
_cell.angle_beta   90.00
_cell.angle_gamma   90.00
#
_symmetry.space_group_name_H-M   'P 1'
#
loop_
_entity.id
_entity.type
_entity.pdbx_description
1 polymer ?
#
loop_
_entity_poly.entity_id
_entity_poly.type
_entity_poly.pdbx_seq_one_letter_code
_entity_poly.pdbx_strand_id
1 'polypeptide(L)'
;AVPVAIDALVVVVNQDNPLAGLNARQLDAIFSVTRLCGGALSPHSWGDLQLTQPGWAQRGIQRFGRNSASGTWGFFKQQALCNGDLRRDVGEYPGSAAVVQAVAGSLNGIGYASAGFHLSGVKVLPLARDENNWISPTAENIRSGRYPYARPLYIYVNKAPDKPL
;
A
#
# COMPACT_ATOMS: atom_id res chain seq x y z
N ALA A 1 -8.62 -25.90 -2.55
CA ALA A 1 -8.90 -24.46 -2.60
C ALA A 1 -9.18 -24.00 -4.03
N VAL A 2 -10.16 -23.16 -4.22
CA VAL A 2 -10.53 -22.64 -5.53
C VAL A 2 -10.31 -21.13 -5.53
N PRO A 3 -9.47 -20.60 -6.43
CA PRO A 3 -9.29 -19.15 -6.52
C PRO A 3 -10.57 -18.49 -7.03
N VAL A 4 -11.06 -17.48 -6.33
CA VAL A 4 -12.29 -16.75 -6.69
C VAL A 4 -12.03 -15.31 -7.11
N ALA A 5 -10.93 -14.74 -6.67
CA ALA A 5 -10.56 -13.37 -6.98
C ALA A 5 -9.07 -13.15 -6.72
N ILE A 6 -8.56 -12.04 -7.21
CA ILE A 6 -7.22 -11.56 -6.86
C ILE A 6 -7.39 -10.23 -6.15
N ASP A 7 -6.89 -10.15 -4.92
CA ASP A 7 -6.81 -8.90 -4.17
C ASP A 7 -5.46 -8.26 -4.42
N ALA A 8 -5.42 -6.95 -4.33
CA ALA A 8 -4.18 -6.20 -4.44
C ALA A 8 -4.11 -5.12 -3.38
N LEU A 9 -2.93 -4.94 -2.84
CA LEU A 9 -2.60 -3.83 -1.97
C LEU A 9 -2.10 -2.68 -2.83
N VAL A 10 -2.66 -1.50 -2.64
CA VAL A 10 -2.22 -0.29 -3.32
C VAL A 10 -1.70 0.73 -2.32
N VAL A 11 -0.81 1.58 -2.78
CA VAL A 11 -0.33 2.75 -2.03
C VAL A 11 -0.78 4.00 -2.79
N VAL A 12 -1.41 4.90 -2.07
CA VAL A 12 -1.99 6.12 -2.63
C VAL A 12 -1.38 7.35 -1.99
N VAL A 13 -1.24 8.39 -2.78
CA VAL A 13 -0.89 9.73 -2.32
C VAL A 13 -1.94 10.71 -2.81
N ASN A 14 -1.93 11.93 -2.28
CA ASN A 14 -2.81 12.97 -2.79
C ASN A 14 -2.58 13.15 -4.30
N GLN A 15 -3.63 13.47 -5.04
CA GLN A 15 -3.56 13.60 -6.49
C GLN A 15 -2.54 14.66 -6.96
N ASP A 16 -2.25 15.66 -6.13
CA ASP A 16 -1.29 16.73 -6.44
C ASP A 16 0.16 16.38 -6.10
N ASN A 17 0.39 15.23 -5.47
CA ASN A 17 1.74 14.81 -5.11
C ASN A 17 2.50 14.37 -6.36
N PRO A 18 3.69 14.94 -6.65
CA PRO A 18 4.45 14.62 -7.85
C PRO A 18 5.25 13.30 -7.78
N LEU A 19 5.16 12.55 -6.70
CA LEU A 19 5.90 11.29 -6.55
C LEU A 19 5.54 10.31 -7.67
N ALA A 20 6.57 9.74 -8.32
CA ALA A 20 6.37 8.87 -9.48
C ALA A 20 6.14 7.40 -9.12
N GLY A 21 6.66 6.93 -8.01
CA GLY A 21 6.54 5.55 -7.56
C GLY A 21 7.39 5.29 -6.33
N LEU A 22 7.28 4.10 -5.76
CA LEU A 22 8.05 3.69 -4.59
C LEU A 22 8.54 2.25 -4.77
N ASN A 23 9.69 1.96 -4.17
CA ASN A 23 10.19 0.60 -4.05
C ASN A 23 9.98 0.07 -2.62
N ALA A 24 10.29 -1.22 -2.42
CA ALA A 24 10.09 -1.88 -1.14
C ALA A 24 10.88 -1.23 0.01
N ARG A 25 12.09 -0.80 -0.24
CA ARG A 25 12.90 -0.12 0.79
C ARG A 25 12.32 1.23 1.20
N GLN A 26 11.78 1.96 0.24
CA GLN A 26 11.13 3.25 0.52
C GLN A 26 9.84 3.07 1.31
N LEU A 27 9.01 2.08 0.95
CA LEU A 27 7.81 1.76 1.71
C LEU A 27 8.15 1.39 3.15
N ASP A 28 9.16 0.55 3.33
CA ASP A 28 9.63 0.13 4.64
C ASP A 28 10.13 1.32 5.46
N ALA A 29 10.89 2.21 4.84
CA ALA A 29 11.37 3.44 5.49
C ALA A 29 10.22 4.36 5.92
N ILE A 30 9.19 4.50 5.10
CA ILE A 30 8.05 5.38 5.37
C ILE A 30 7.18 4.85 6.51
N PHE A 31 6.85 3.57 6.50
CA PHE A 31 5.81 3.02 7.37
C PHE A 31 6.34 2.21 8.57
N SER A 32 7.59 1.74 8.55
CA SER A 32 8.10 0.82 9.56
C SER A 32 9.03 1.49 10.56
N VAL A 33 8.89 1.10 11.83
CA VAL A 33 9.85 1.43 12.89
C VAL A 33 11.06 0.53 12.82
N THR A 34 10.84 -0.77 12.60
CA THR A 34 11.90 -1.80 12.62
C THR A 34 12.69 -1.88 11.32
N ARG A 35 12.09 -1.50 10.20
CA ARG A 35 12.71 -1.44 8.87
C ARG A 35 13.40 -2.74 8.44
N LEU A 36 12.71 -3.86 8.63
CA LEU A 36 13.25 -5.19 8.36
C LEU A 36 13.40 -5.51 6.87
N CYS A 37 12.74 -4.74 5.99
CA CYS A 37 12.89 -4.86 4.54
C CYS A 37 14.05 -4.03 3.97
N GLY A 38 14.93 -3.53 4.81
CA GLY A 38 16.11 -2.77 4.38
C GLY A 38 15.86 -1.28 4.17
N GLY A 39 14.80 -0.75 4.76
CA GLY A 39 14.52 0.67 4.73
C GLY A 39 15.62 1.47 5.41
N ALA A 40 15.91 2.65 4.85
CA ALA A 40 16.80 3.63 5.45
C ALA A 40 16.11 4.32 6.64
N LEU A 41 16.72 5.37 7.20
CA LEU A 41 16.06 6.17 8.22
C LEU A 41 14.72 6.68 7.71
N SER A 42 13.72 6.70 8.59
CA SER A 42 12.39 7.17 8.22
C SER A 42 12.43 8.60 7.70
N PRO A 43 11.86 8.87 6.53
CA PRO A 43 11.78 10.23 6.02
C PRO A 43 10.82 11.05 6.87
N HIS A 44 11.19 12.29 7.16
CA HIS A 44 10.32 13.25 7.84
C HIS A 44 9.52 14.08 6.86
N SER A 45 10.08 14.33 5.70
CA SER A 45 9.48 15.18 4.68
C SER A 45 9.49 14.49 3.32
N TRP A 46 8.68 15.03 2.41
CA TRP A 46 8.69 14.60 1.01
C TRP A 46 10.01 14.88 0.32
N GLY A 47 10.76 15.89 0.79
CA GLY A 47 12.10 16.17 0.31
C GLY A 47 13.09 15.04 0.61
N ASP A 48 12.89 14.33 1.71
CA ASP A 48 13.70 13.15 2.05
C ASP A 48 13.48 11.98 1.07
N LEU A 49 12.39 12.03 0.31
CA LEU A 49 12.10 11.12 -0.81
C LEU A 49 12.47 11.74 -2.15
N GLN A 50 13.31 12.78 -2.13
CA GLN A 50 13.87 13.45 -3.30
C GLN A 50 12.85 14.24 -4.13
N LEU A 51 11.73 14.67 -3.54
CA LEU A 51 10.82 15.60 -4.18
C LEU A 51 11.39 17.01 -4.10
N THR A 52 11.79 17.54 -5.26
CA THR A 52 12.41 18.86 -5.37
C THR A 52 11.48 19.91 -5.95
N GLN A 53 10.27 19.56 -6.31
CA GLN A 53 9.28 20.50 -6.85
C GLN A 53 8.96 21.57 -5.82
N PRO A 54 8.73 22.82 -6.29
CA PRO A 54 8.44 23.93 -5.38
C PRO A 54 7.29 23.63 -4.43
N GLY A 55 7.53 23.89 -3.13
CA GLY A 55 6.54 23.70 -2.09
C GLY A 55 6.45 22.26 -1.55
N TRP A 56 7.22 21.30 -2.07
CA TRP A 56 7.14 19.91 -1.64
C TRP A 56 8.26 19.47 -0.69
N ALA A 57 9.46 19.96 -0.89
CA ALA A 57 10.64 19.47 -0.14
C ALA A 57 10.49 19.56 1.39
N GLN A 58 9.78 20.57 1.88
CA GLN A 58 9.64 20.82 3.32
C GLN A 58 8.34 20.30 3.91
N ARG A 59 7.45 19.71 3.10
CA ARG A 59 6.19 19.15 3.60
C ARG A 59 6.45 17.87 4.37
N GLY A 60 5.91 17.79 5.58
CA GLY A 60 5.94 16.56 6.38
C GLY A 60 5.09 15.47 5.74
N ILE A 61 5.48 14.21 5.95
CA ILE A 61 4.71 13.07 5.48
C ILE A 61 3.66 12.71 6.51
N GLN A 62 2.40 12.64 6.08
CA GLN A 62 1.28 12.21 6.90
C GLN A 62 0.83 10.82 6.45
N ARG A 63 0.85 9.84 7.37
CA ARG A 63 0.66 8.43 7.07
C ARG A 63 -0.72 7.95 7.49
N PHE A 64 -1.36 7.18 6.63
CA PHE A 64 -2.69 6.60 6.87
C PHE A 64 -2.68 5.12 6.56
N GLY A 65 -3.37 4.32 7.37
CA GLY A 65 -3.46 2.89 7.18
C GLY A 65 -4.68 2.29 7.84
N ARG A 66 -4.70 0.96 7.90
CA ARG A 66 -5.79 0.18 8.47
C ARG A 66 -5.46 -0.20 9.91
N ASN A 67 -6.49 -0.52 10.68
CA ASN A 67 -6.29 -1.04 12.03
C ASN A 67 -5.81 -2.50 12.01
N SER A 68 -5.30 -2.98 13.14
CA SER A 68 -4.68 -4.31 13.26
C SER A 68 -5.64 -5.48 13.06
N ALA A 69 -6.96 -5.25 13.12
CA ALA A 69 -7.96 -6.28 12.84
C ALA A 69 -8.18 -6.51 11.34
N SER A 70 -7.63 -5.65 10.48
CA SER A 70 -7.80 -5.71 9.03
C SER A 70 -6.87 -6.73 8.38
N GLY A 71 -7.42 -7.51 7.44
CA GLY A 71 -6.59 -8.36 6.57
C GLY A 71 -5.63 -7.56 5.70
N THR A 72 -6.01 -6.36 5.29
CA THR A 72 -5.14 -5.44 4.54
C THR A 72 -3.94 -5.01 5.38
N TRP A 73 -4.15 -4.72 6.67
CA TRP A 73 -3.06 -4.39 7.59
C TRP A 73 -2.06 -5.57 7.71
N GLY A 74 -2.57 -6.79 7.92
CA GLY A 74 -1.71 -7.96 8.03
C GLY A 74 -0.94 -8.25 6.75
N PHE A 75 -1.59 -8.11 5.60
CA PHE A 75 -0.94 -8.30 4.30
C PHE A 75 0.13 -7.24 4.04
N PHE A 76 -0.15 -5.98 4.34
CA PHE A 76 0.84 -4.89 4.23
C PHE A 76 2.05 -5.13 5.13
N LYS A 77 1.81 -5.45 6.39
CA LYS A 77 2.87 -5.75 7.36
C LYS A 77 3.78 -6.90 6.87
N GLN A 78 3.17 -7.96 6.38
CA GLN A 78 3.90 -9.14 5.91
C GLN A 78 4.67 -8.86 4.62
N GLN A 79 4.02 -8.28 3.62
CA GLN A 79 4.58 -8.16 2.27
C GLN A 79 5.44 -6.90 2.08
N ALA A 80 5.05 -5.80 2.67
CA ALA A 80 5.73 -4.52 2.48
C ALA A 80 6.74 -4.21 3.57
N LEU A 81 6.55 -4.74 4.79
CA LEU A 81 7.40 -4.43 5.94
C LEU A 81 8.19 -5.64 6.46
N CYS A 82 8.18 -6.76 5.75
CA CYS A 82 8.90 -7.99 6.14
C CYS A 82 8.55 -8.42 7.58
N ASN A 83 7.28 -8.32 7.96
CA ASN A 83 6.76 -8.53 9.32
C ASN A 83 7.29 -7.53 10.35
N GLY A 84 7.84 -6.42 9.91
CA GLY A 84 8.26 -5.35 10.80
C GLY A 84 7.08 -4.61 11.42
N ASP A 85 7.36 -3.77 12.39
CA ASP A 85 6.35 -3.03 13.12
C ASP A 85 6.04 -1.69 12.43
N LEU A 86 4.76 -1.38 12.30
CA LEU A 86 4.33 -0.09 11.80
C LEU A 86 4.65 1.02 12.80
N ARG A 87 4.92 2.20 12.28
CA ARG A 87 5.09 3.40 13.09
C ARG A 87 3.80 3.72 13.83
N ARG A 88 3.94 4.28 15.03
CA ARG A 88 2.78 4.68 15.85
C ARG A 88 2.04 5.88 15.29
N ASP A 89 2.68 6.66 14.43
CA ASP A 89 2.08 7.85 13.81
C ASP A 89 1.33 7.53 12.51
N VAL A 90 1.15 6.27 12.16
CA VAL A 90 0.26 5.86 11.07
C VAL A 90 -1.18 5.91 11.58
N GLY A 91 -2.00 6.79 11.00
CA GLY A 91 -3.42 6.88 11.34
C GLY A 91 -4.14 5.59 11.00
N GLU A 92 -4.95 5.07 11.93
CA GLU A 92 -5.66 3.82 11.75
C GLU A 92 -7.11 4.06 11.37
N TYR A 93 -7.54 3.44 10.27
CA TYR A 93 -8.89 3.58 9.73
C TYR A 93 -9.57 2.22 9.59
N PRO A 94 -10.90 2.15 9.79
CA PRO A 94 -11.62 0.87 9.78
C PRO A 94 -11.83 0.27 8.39
N GLY A 95 -11.65 1.05 7.33
CA GLY A 95 -11.87 0.59 5.97
C GLY A 95 -10.96 1.26 4.95
N SER A 96 -10.72 0.59 3.83
CA SER A 96 -9.90 1.13 2.74
C SER A 96 -10.50 2.40 2.13
N ALA A 97 -11.82 2.49 2.04
CA ALA A 97 -12.48 3.72 1.57
C ALA A 97 -12.16 4.91 2.46
N ALA A 98 -12.12 4.72 3.79
CA ALA A 98 -11.78 5.78 4.73
C ALA A 98 -10.31 6.22 4.59
N VAL A 99 -9.39 5.29 4.33
CA VAL A 99 -7.98 5.62 4.04
C VAL A 99 -7.88 6.49 2.79
N VAL A 100 -8.55 6.09 1.72
CA VAL A 100 -8.53 6.83 0.45
C VAL A 100 -9.10 8.24 0.64
N GLN A 101 -10.22 8.38 1.36
CA GLN A 101 -10.80 9.69 1.64
C GLN A 101 -9.87 10.57 2.48
N ALA A 102 -9.19 10.01 3.46
CA ALA A 102 -8.25 10.74 4.30
C ALA A 102 -7.07 11.27 3.48
N VAL A 103 -6.51 10.45 2.58
CA VAL A 103 -5.42 10.85 1.70
C VAL A 103 -5.90 11.89 0.68
N ALA A 104 -7.10 11.73 0.13
CA ALA A 104 -7.69 12.71 -0.79
C ALA A 104 -7.84 14.08 -0.15
N GLY A 105 -8.13 14.14 1.14
CA GLY A 105 -8.26 15.38 1.92
C GLY A 105 -6.97 15.91 2.51
N SER A 106 -5.84 15.23 2.32
CA SER A 106 -4.55 15.60 2.91
C SER A 106 -3.48 15.71 1.83
N LEU A 107 -3.03 16.93 1.54
CA LEU A 107 -1.98 17.16 0.55
C LEU A 107 -0.70 16.40 0.87
N ASN A 108 -0.38 16.24 2.14
CA ASN A 108 0.83 15.56 2.62
C ASN A 108 0.66 14.06 2.81
N GLY A 109 -0.51 13.52 2.46
CA GLY A 109 -0.90 12.16 2.80
C GLY A 109 -0.29 11.08 1.92
N ILE A 110 -0.01 9.96 2.57
CA ILE A 110 0.27 8.67 1.92
C ILE A 110 -0.46 7.59 2.73
N GLY A 111 -1.02 6.62 2.01
CA GLY A 111 -1.75 5.53 2.67
C GLY A 111 -1.70 4.25 1.87
N TYR A 112 -2.00 3.14 2.55
CA TYR A 112 -2.19 1.85 1.88
C TYR A 112 -3.63 1.40 2.03
N ALA A 113 -4.13 0.71 1.01
CA ALA A 113 -5.52 0.29 0.94
C ALA A 113 -5.65 -0.94 0.03
N SER A 114 -6.82 -1.56 0.06
CA SER A 114 -7.18 -2.60 -0.91
C SER A 114 -7.60 -1.97 -2.24
N ALA A 115 -7.22 -2.58 -3.35
CA ALA A 115 -7.43 -2.04 -4.70
C ALA A 115 -8.89 -2.03 -5.16
N GLY A 116 -9.80 -2.75 -4.48
CA GLY A 116 -11.19 -2.86 -4.89
C GLY A 116 -12.07 -1.64 -4.62
N PHE A 117 -11.50 -0.52 -4.16
CA PHE A 117 -12.26 0.67 -3.75
C PHE A 117 -12.10 1.80 -4.75
N HIS A 118 -13.07 2.71 -4.73
CA HIS A 118 -13.05 3.89 -5.58
C HIS A 118 -11.89 4.81 -5.17
N LEU A 119 -11.01 5.11 -6.13
CA LEU A 119 -9.73 5.79 -5.89
C LEU A 119 -9.77 7.25 -6.37
N SER A 120 -10.90 7.91 -6.19
CA SER A 120 -11.10 9.31 -6.56
C SER A 120 -10.32 10.25 -5.63
N GLY A 121 -9.69 11.28 -6.18
CA GLY A 121 -8.97 12.31 -5.43
C GLY A 121 -7.57 11.91 -4.99
N VAL A 122 -7.13 10.71 -5.34
CA VAL A 122 -5.80 10.20 -5.02
C VAL A 122 -5.09 9.72 -6.28
N LYS A 123 -3.77 9.65 -6.18
CA LYS A 123 -2.92 9.03 -7.20
C LYS A 123 -2.44 7.68 -6.66
N VAL A 124 -2.70 6.62 -7.42
CA VAL A 124 -2.22 5.28 -7.11
C VAL A 124 -0.81 5.12 -7.63
N LEU A 125 0.12 4.78 -6.74
CA LEU A 125 1.52 4.71 -7.10
C LEU A 125 1.88 3.38 -7.75
N PRO A 126 2.68 3.37 -8.81
CA PRO A 126 3.36 2.17 -9.23
C PRO A 126 4.39 1.77 -8.18
N LEU A 127 4.52 0.47 -7.94
CA LEU A 127 5.39 -0.08 -6.89
C LEU A 127 6.37 -1.08 -7.48
N ALA A 128 7.53 -1.18 -6.84
CA ALA A 128 8.56 -2.14 -7.20
C ALA A 128 9.09 -2.85 -5.95
N ARG A 129 9.50 -4.11 -6.11
CA ARG A 129 10.27 -4.78 -5.07
C ARG A 129 11.72 -4.32 -5.07
N ASP A 130 12.27 -4.09 -6.27
CA ASP A 130 13.66 -3.72 -6.48
C ASP A 130 13.78 -2.37 -7.15
N GLU A 131 14.62 -1.52 -6.62
CA GLU A 131 14.99 -0.23 -7.17
C GLU A 131 13.81 0.55 -7.76
N ASN A 132 13.87 0.94 -9.03
CA ASN A 132 12.86 1.74 -9.71
C ASN A 132 12.13 0.97 -10.82
N ASN A 133 12.10 -0.35 -10.73
CA ASN A 133 11.34 -1.18 -11.67
C ASN A 133 9.85 -1.17 -11.30
N TRP A 134 9.23 -0.03 -11.39
CA TRP A 134 7.86 0.21 -10.93
C TRP A 134 6.83 -0.43 -11.84
N ILE A 135 5.86 -1.12 -11.23
CA ILE A 135 4.72 -1.75 -11.90
C ILE A 135 3.44 -1.10 -11.39
N SER A 136 2.60 -0.64 -12.29
CA SER A 136 1.30 -0.07 -11.94
C SER A 136 0.30 -1.17 -11.59
N PRO A 137 -0.62 -0.93 -10.64
CA PRO A 137 -1.64 -1.92 -10.24
C PRO A 137 -2.82 -1.94 -11.22
N THR A 138 -2.54 -2.17 -12.49
CA THR A 138 -3.58 -2.40 -13.50
C THR A 138 -4.18 -3.80 -13.33
N ALA A 139 -5.40 -4.01 -13.82
CA ALA A 139 -6.04 -5.31 -13.77
C ALA A 139 -5.17 -6.39 -14.43
N GLU A 140 -4.53 -6.07 -15.55
CA GLU A 140 -3.63 -6.98 -16.25
C GLU A 140 -2.39 -7.33 -15.41
N ASN A 141 -1.73 -6.33 -14.83
CA ASN A 141 -0.53 -6.56 -14.02
C ASN A 141 -0.85 -7.33 -12.73
N ILE A 142 -2.03 -7.12 -12.16
CA ILE A 142 -2.49 -7.86 -10.99
C ILE A 142 -2.75 -9.32 -11.36
N ARG A 143 -3.50 -9.56 -12.45
CA ARG A 143 -3.84 -10.93 -12.90
C ARG A 143 -2.64 -11.72 -13.36
N SER A 144 -1.68 -11.08 -14.04
CA SER A 144 -0.47 -11.74 -14.53
C SER A 144 0.57 -12.03 -13.45
N GLY A 145 0.40 -11.48 -12.25
CA GLY A 145 1.37 -11.62 -11.17
C GLY A 145 2.56 -10.68 -11.29
N ARG A 146 2.57 -9.76 -12.23
CA ARG A 146 3.67 -8.78 -12.40
C ARG A 146 3.66 -7.72 -11.30
N TYR A 147 2.47 -7.32 -10.83
CA TYR A 147 2.34 -6.38 -9.72
C TYR A 147 2.74 -7.08 -8.41
N PRO A 148 3.69 -6.52 -7.64
CA PRO A 148 4.32 -7.26 -6.54
C PRO A 148 3.42 -7.52 -5.31
N TYR A 149 2.35 -6.75 -5.13
CA TYR A 149 1.52 -6.82 -3.92
C TYR A 149 0.11 -7.30 -4.22
N ALA A 150 0.01 -8.36 -5.01
CA ALA A 150 -1.25 -9.03 -5.30
C ALA A 150 -1.27 -10.43 -4.66
N ARG A 151 -2.46 -10.88 -4.26
CA ARG A 151 -2.65 -12.23 -3.76
C ARG A 151 -3.99 -12.78 -4.23
N PRO A 152 -4.07 -14.09 -4.56
CA PRO A 152 -5.36 -14.72 -4.84
C PRO A 152 -6.17 -14.86 -3.56
N LEU A 153 -7.48 -14.71 -3.69
CA LEU A 153 -8.45 -15.05 -2.65
C LEU A 153 -9.05 -16.42 -3.02
N TYR A 154 -9.20 -17.29 -2.04
CA TYR A 154 -9.63 -18.66 -2.24
C TYR A 154 -10.93 -18.96 -1.51
N ILE A 155 -11.78 -19.81 -2.13
CA ILE A 155 -12.82 -20.53 -1.41
C ILE A 155 -12.30 -21.93 -1.13
N TYR A 156 -12.42 -22.38 0.12
CA TYR A 156 -12.10 -23.75 0.54
C TYR A 156 -13.39 -24.55 0.50
N VAL A 157 -13.45 -25.58 -0.36
CA VAL A 157 -14.60 -26.47 -0.45
C VAL A 157 -14.32 -27.78 0.28
N ASN A 158 -15.39 -28.35 0.87
CA ASN A 158 -15.31 -29.65 1.53
C ASN A 158 -15.01 -30.74 0.49
N LYS A 159 -14.18 -31.73 0.87
CA LYS A 159 -13.84 -32.86 0.00
C LYS A 159 -14.97 -33.91 -0.13
N ALA A 160 -16.10 -33.71 0.52
CA ALA A 160 -17.29 -34.59 0.37
C ALA A 160 -18.21 -33.98 -0.69
N PRO A 161 -18.06 -34.29 -1.98
CA PRO A 161 -18.77 -33.65 -3.06
C PRO A 161 -20.24 -34.05 -3.18
N ASP A 162 -20.73 -34.92 -2.31
CA ASP A 162 -22.11 -35.43 -2.36
C ASP A 162 -23.12 -34.46 -1.76
N LYS A 163 -22.69 -33.33 -1.25
CA LYS A 163 -23.59 -32.28 -0.76
C LYS A 163 -23.47 -31.07 -1.66
N PRO A 164 -24.58 -30.66 -2.29
CA PRO A 164 -24.58 -29.41 -3.03
C PRO A 164 -24.27 -28.24 -2.09
N LEU A 165 -23.48 -27.34 -2.57
CA LEU A 165 -23.15 -26.08 -1.87
C LEU A 165 -24.38 -25.16 -1.86
#